data_98eb4c07a73c597bc73b4c19093a212f
#
_entry.id   98eb4c07a73c597bc73b4c19093a212f
#
_cell.length_a   1.000
_cell.length_b   1.000
_cell.length_c   1.000
_cell.angle_alpha   90.00
_cell.angle_beta   90.00
_cell.angle_gamma   90.00
#
_symmetry.space_group_name_H-M   'P 1'
#
loop_
_entity.id
_entity.type
_entity.pdbx_description
1 polymer ?
#
loop_
_entity_poly.entity_id
_entity_poly.type
_entity_poly.pdbx_seq_one_letter_code
_entity_poly.pdbx_strand_id
1 'polypeptide(L)'
;MEAQLGAPIENYAPPKHWTRKQLRSMGRVSYLCVDAAEQALTDAGLLGDESITDGRMGVACGSSSGSTKDIGDVGELLLTGMSRNFSANTYVRMMPYTAAANIGIFFGLKGRIIPTSSACSSGSQGIGYAYEAIKYGLTDMMLAGGGEEFFPSEVYVFDSLYAASRRNGEPEKTPRPYDANRDGLVIGEGAGIFVLEELEHAKRRGAIIYAELVGYGANSDAYHISTPRPDAQGAILAFQTALQHAGLAPEDIGWINLHGTGTHHNDSMESRAVAAVFGNNTPCTSTKPQTGHTLGAAGAIEAAFAWGFADRQSNPEGKLPPQLWDGQNDPDLPAINLTGSGSF
;
A
#
# COMPACT_ATOMS: atom_id res chain seq x y z
N MET A 1 -0.49 15.23 -22.02
CA MET A 1 -0.62 13.96 -21.28
C MET A 1 -1.16 12.93 -22.25
N GLU A 2 -0.41 11.85 -22.47
CA GLU A 2 -0.77 10.78 -23.40
C GLU A 2 -1.49 9.63 -22.67
N ALA A 3 -1.06 9.31 -21.44
CA ALA A 3 -1.78 8.37 -20.57
C ALA A 3 -3.05 9.04 -20.02
N GLN A 4 -4.21 8.37 -20.14
CA GLN A 4 -5.53 8.90 -19.77
C GLN A 4 -6.30 7.92 -18.86
N LEU A 5 -5.61 6.90 -18.32
CA LEU A 5 -6.21 5.87 -17.50
C LEU A 5 -6.00 6.14 -16.01
N GLY A 6 -6.98 5.72 -15.22
CA GLY A 6 -6.93 5.73 -13.76
C GLY A 6 -8.01 4.83 -13.18
N ALA A 7 -7.81 4.39 -11.95
CA ALA A 7 -8.73 3.53 -11.21
C ALA A 7 -9.15 4.20 -9.88
N PRO A 8 -9.95 5.28 -9.94
CA PRO A 8 -10.47 5.95 -8.74
C PRO A 8 -11.57 5.11 -8.08
N ILE A 9 -11.78 5.34 -6.79
CA ILE A 9 -12.98 4.85 -6.09
C ILE A 9 -14.14 5.77 -6.43
N GLU A 10 -15.03 5.28 -7.28
CA GLU A 10 -16.21 6.02 -7.69
C GLU A 10 -17.23 6.17 -6.54
N ASN A 11 -17.91 7.31 -6.50
CA ASN A 11 -19.01 7.59 -5.56
C ASN A 11 -18.63 7.50 -4.07
N TYR A 12 -17.35 7.56 -3.71
CA TYR A 12 -16.93 7.58 -2.32
C TYR A 12 -17.28 8.91 -1.66
N ALA A 13 -17.93 8.82 -0.50
CA ALA A 13 -18.18 9.95 0.40
C ALA A 13 -17.90 9.53 1.85
N PRO A 14 -17.37 10.43 2.69
CA PRO A 14 -17.16 10.13 4.10
C PRO A 14 -18.45 9.65 4.79
N PRO A 15 -18.35 8.75 5.79
CA PRO A 15 -19.50 8.26 6.54
C PRO A 15 -20.36 9.40 7.11
N LYS A 16 -21.68 9.26 7.02
CA LYS A 16 -22.63 10.32 7.41
C LYS A 16 -22.60 10.69 8.90
N HIS A 17 -22.10 9.81 9.75
CA HIS A 17 -21.97 10.05 11.18
C HIS A 17 -20.76 10.94 11.55
N TRP A 18 -19.83 11.15 10.61
CA TRP A 18 -18.71 12.05 10.84
C TRP A 18 -19.15 13.51 10.83
N THR A 19 -18.69 14.27 11.83
CA THR A 19 -19.03 15.67 11.98
C THR A 19 -18.20 16.57 11.06
N ARG A 20 -18.74 17.75 10.71
CA ARG A 20 -17.99 18.77 9.96
C ARG A 20 -16.68 19.19 10.65
N LYS A 21 -16.64 19.12 12.00
CA LYS A 21 -15.44 19.44 12.77
C LYS A 21 -14.34 18.40 12.52
N GLN A 22 -14.67 17.13 12.51
CA GLN A 22 -13.75 16.03 12.21
C GLN A 22 -13.22 16.10 10.78
N LEU A 23 -14.08 16.40 9.82
CA LEU A 23 -13.72 16.48 8.40
C LEU A 23 -12.81 17.66 8.03
N ARG A 24 -12.75 18.71 8.86
CA ARG A 24 -12.10 19.99 8.50
C ARG A 24 -10.61 19.86 8.14
N SER A 25 -9.88 18.98 8.82
CA SER A 25 -8.44 18.76 8.63
C SER A 25 -8.10 17.68 7.61
N MET A 26 -9.10 17.05 7.00
CA MET A 26 -8.92 15.88 6.14
C MET A 26 -9.03 16.26 4.66
N GLY A 27 -8.05 15.84 3.86
CA GLY A 27 -8.18 15.68 2.42
C GLY A 27 -8.76 14.29 2.09
N ARG A 28 -8.93 13.98 0.81
CA ARG A 28 -9.51 12.70 0.37
C ARG A 28 -8.71 11.50 0.86
N VAL A 29 -7.38 11.55 0.80
CA VAL A 29 -6.50 10.49 1.34
C VAL A 29 -6.78 10.22 2.82
N SER A 30 -6.97 11.29 3.62
CA SER A 30 -7.28 11.13 5.04
C SER A 30 -8.67 10.55 5.29
N TYR A 31 -9.67 10.86 4.44
CA TYR A 31 -10.99 10.22 4.51
C TYR A 31 -10.87 8.72 4.32
N LEU A 32 -10.16 8.28 3.28
CA LEU A 32 -9.95 6.86 2.98
C LEU A 32 -9.23 6.14 4.13
N CYS A 33 -8.16 6.74 4.66
CA CYS A 33 -7.39 6.16 5.75
C CYS A 33 -8.18 6.07 7.06
N VAL A 34 -8.95 7.12 7.42
CA VAL A 34 -9.75 7.13 8.66
C VAL A 34 -10.93 6.17 8.56
N ASP A 35 -11.56 6.06 7.38
CA ASP A 35 -12.64 5.10 7.14
C ASP A 35 -12.14 3.65 7.25
N ALA A 36 -11.02 3.34 6.59
CA ALA A 36 -10.37 2.03 6.73
C ALA A 36 -9.96 1.72 8.19
N ALA A 37 -9.47 2.73 8.92
CA ALA A 37 -9.13 2.58 10.34
C ALA A 37 -10.37 2.36 11.23
N GLU A 38 -11.49 3.03 10.95
CA GLU A 38 -12.75 2.82 11.66
C GLU A 38 -13.27 1.39 11.46
N GLN A 39 -13.19 0.88 10.23
CA GLN A 39 -13.55 -0.49 9.91
C GLN A 39 -12.64 -1.50 10.62
N ALA A 40 -11.32 -1.27 10.61
CA ALA A 40 -10.36 -2.14 11.29
C ALA A 40 -10.57 -2.17 12.81
N LEU A 41 -10.81 -1.02 13.44
CA LEU A 41 -11.14 -0.95 14.87
C LEU A 41 -12.47 -1.62 15.21
N THR A 42 -13.46 -1.48 14.32
CA THR A 42 -14.77 -2.14 14.48
C THR A 42 -14.63 -3.65 14.44
N ASP A 43 -13.92 -4.16 13.43
CA ASP A 43 -13.66 -5.59 13.26
C ASP A 43 -12.87 -6.19 14.44
N ALA A 44 -11.87 -5.47 14.93
CA ALA A 44 -11.08 -5.85 16.09
C ALA A 44 -11.82 -5.73 17.43
N GLY A 45 -13.06 -5.20 17.44
CA GLY A 45 -13.82 -4.95 18.68
C GLY A 45 -13.22 -3.86 19.57
N LEU A 46 -12.46 -2.91 18.96
CA LEU A 46 -11.74 -1.85 19.67
C LEU A 46 -12.34 -0.45 19.45
N LEU A 47 -13.30 -0.30 18.55
CA LEU A 47 -13.92 1.00 18.31
C LEU A 47 -14.69 1.47 19.56
N GLY A 48 -14.22 2.59 20.16
CA GLY A 48 -14.78 3.13 21.39
C GLY A 48 -14.30 2.49 22.69
N ASP A 49 -13.37 1.52 22.61
CA ASP A 49 -12.74 0.93 23.80
C ASP A 49 -11.73 1.90 24.43
N GLU A 50 -11.69 1.96 25.75
CA GLU A 50 -10.79 2.87 26.49
C GLU A 50 -9.32 2.51 26.31
N SER A 51 -9.00 1.24 26.03
CA SER A 51 -7.62 0.76 25.83
C SER A 51 -6.91 1.41 24.66
N ILE A 52 -7.66 1.88 23.63
CA ILE A 52 -7.04 2.57 22.52
C ILE A 52 -6.57 4.01 22.86
N THR A 53 -7.02 4.56 23.98
CA THR A 53 -6.71 5.94 24.40
C THR A 53 -5.80 6.03 25.62
N ASP A 54 -5.32 4.93 26.14
CA ASP A 54 -4.46 4.85 27.35
C ASP A 54 -2.99 5.25 27.09
N GLY A 55 -2.60 5.38 25.83
CA GLY A 55 -1.23 5.72 25.40
C GLY A 55 -0.44 4.52 24.86
N ARG A 56 -1.00 3.32 24.91
CA ARG A 56 -0.36 2.08 24.42
C ARG A 56 -0.81 1.68 23.00
N MET A 57 -1.73 2.45 22.39
CA MET A 57 -2.08 2.29 20.97
C MET A 57 -1.61 3.50 20.17
N GLY A 58 -0.86 3.23 19.09
CA GLY A 58 -0.33 4.21 18.15
C GLY A 58 -0.86 4.04 16.72
N VAL A 59 -0.28 4.80 15.81
CA VAL A 59 -0.56 4.69 14.37
C VAL A 59 0.72 4.82 13.56
N ALA A 60 0.88 3.94 12.57
CA ALA A 60 1.90 4.03 11.52
C ALA A 60 1.20 3.94 10.17
N CYS A 61 1.04 5.07 9.50
CA CYS A 61 0.27 5.16 8.25
C CYS A 61 0.97 6.06 7.25
N GLY A 62 1.01 5.59 6.00
CA GLY A 62 1.72 6.24 4.92
C GLY A 62 0.83 6.75 3.78
N SER A 63 1.34 7.78 3.12
CA SER A 63 0.88 8.29 1.83
C SER A 63 2.07 8.82 1.07
N SER A 64 2.10 8.69 -0.24
CA SER A 64 3.22 9.19 -1.06
C SER A 64 3.15 10.69 -1.26
N SER A 65 1.96 11.26 -1.46
CA SER A 65 1.77 12.65 -1.88
C SER A 65 0.88 13.49 -0.95
N GLY A 66 0.10 12.88 -0.05
CA GLY A 66 -0.92 13.61 0.71
C GLY A 66 -2.11 14.02 -0.16
N SER A 67 -2.74 15.19 0.10
CA SER A 67 -3.83 15.67 -0.74
C SER A 67 -3.32 16.49 -1.93
N THR A 68 -3.31 15.88 -3.10
CA THR A 68 -2.84 16.49 -4.35
C THR A 68 -3.73 17.64 -4.82
N LYS A 69 -5.03 17.58 -4.52
CA LYS A 69 -5.94 18.71 -4.76
C LYS A 69 -5.52 19.94 -3.95
N ASP A 70 -5.22 19.77 -2.67
CA ASP A 70 -4.79 20.86 -1.79
C ASP A 70 -3.40 21.39 -2.19
N ILE A 71 -2.52 20.55 -2.74
CA ILE A 71 -1.26 20.99 -3.38
C ILE A 71 -1.55 21.94 -4.55
N GLY A 72 -2.56 21.64 -5.37
CA GLY A 72 -3.00 22.51 -6.46
C GLY A 72 -3.47 23.89 -5.98
N ASP A 73 -4.28 23.93 -4.91
CA ASP A 73 -4.74 25.20 -4.31
C ASP A 73 -3.59 26.05 -3.74
N VAL A 74 -2.56 25.40 -3.15
CA VAL A 74 -1.32 26.07 -2.72
C VAL A 74 -0.52 26.56 -3.93
N GLY A 75 -0.42 25.76 -4.98
CA GLY A 75 0.23 26.12 -6.23
C GLY A 75 -0.40 27.36 -6.88
N GLU A 76 -1.72 27.46 -6.91
CA GLU A 76 -2.45 28.64 -7.41
C GLU A 76 -2.05 29.89 -6.62
N LEU A 77 -2.02 29.81 -5.27
CA LEU A 77 -1.60 30.92 -4.41
C LEU A 77 -0.16 31.36 -4.73
N LEU A 78 0.77 30.42 -4.87
CA LEU A 78 2.19 30.72 -5.13
C LEU A 78 2.41 31.34 -6.51
N LEU A 79 1.66 30.92 -7.52
CA LEU A 79 1.82 31.38 -8.90
C LEU A 79 1.10 32.71 -9.18
N THR A 80 -0.06 32.93 -8.55
CA THR A 80 -0.95 34.05 -8.89
C THR A 80 -1.07 35.11 -7.78
N GLY A 81 -0.67 34.78 -6.55
CA GLY A 81 -0.91 35.58 -5.36
C GLY A 81 -2.37 35.60 -4.91
N MET A 82 -3.26 34.80 -5.55
CA MET A 82 -4.68 34.74 -5.22
C MET A 82 -4.96 33.57 -4.27
N SER A 83 -5.70 33.81 -3.20
CA SER A 83 -5.99 32.83 -2.16
C SER A 83 -7.47 32.39 -2.12
N ARG A 84 -8.08 32.19 -3.30
CA ARG A 84 -9.54 31.93 -3.40
C ARG A 84 -9.99 30.69 -2.60
N ASN A 85 -9.21 29.62 -2.66
CA ASN A 85 -9.52 28.34 -2.01
C ASN A 85 -8.55 28.03 -0.87
N PHE A 86 -7.57 28.88 -0.60
CA PHE A 86 -6.53 28.64 0.38
C PHE A 86 -6.98 28.93 1.82
N SER A 87 -6.65 28.04 2.72
CA SER A 87 -6.82 28.19 4.16
C SER A 87 -5.66 27.51 4.91
N ALA A 88 -5.52 27.75 6.20
CA ALA A 88 -4.54 26.99 7.02
C ALA A 88 -4.75 25.47 6.92
N ASN A 89 -6.01 25.03 6.81
CA ASN A 89 -6.31 23.60 6.63
C ASN A 89 -5.85 23.07 5.27
N THR A 90 -5.94 23.87 4.19
CA THR A 90 -5.42 23.50 2.86
C THR A 90 -3.93 23.19 2.94
N TYR A 91 -3.16 24.08 3.60
CA TYR A 91 -1.73 23.86 3.81
C TYR A 91 -1.44 22.57 4.60
N VAL A 92 -2.22 22.29 5.64
CA VAL A 92 -2.04 21.07 6.45
C VAL A 92 -2.39 19.82 5.62
N ARG A 93 -3.53 19.82 4.93
CA ARG A 93 -4.02 18.67 4.17
C ARG A 93 -3.11 18.22 3.04
N MET A 94 -2.35 19.13 2.42
CA MET A 94 -1.42 18.78 1.36
C MET A 94 -0.25 17.90 1.83
N MET A 95 0.00 17.82 3.14
CA MET A 95 1.16 17.10 3.68
C MET A 95 0.85 15.60 3.88
N PRO A 96 1.71 14.67 3.42
CA PRO A 96 1.45 13.23 3.52
C PRO A 96 1.31 12.72 4.96
N TYR A 97 1.98 13.35 5.93
CA TYR A 97 1.87 12.95 7.35
C TYR A 97 0.48 13.12 7.96
N THR A 98 -0.39 13.88 7.30
CA THR A 98 -1.72 14.20 7.85
C THR A 98 -2.66 13.01 7.85
N ALA A 99 -2.43 11.99 7.02
CA ALA A 99 -3.19 10.74 7.08
C ALA A 99 -3.03 10.09 8.48
N ALA A 100 -1.81 9.85 8.93
CA ALA A 100 -1.52 9.30 10.26
C ALA A 100 -2.02 10.23 11.39
N ALA A 101 -1.80 11.53 11.26
CA ALA A 101 -2.24 12.50 12.27
C ALA A 101 -3.77 12.55 12.42
N ASN A 102 -4.52 12.52 11.31
CA ASN A 102 -5.98 12.51 11.34
C ASN A 102 -6.54 11.22 11.96
N ILE A 103 -5.94 10.05 11.71
CA ILE A 103 -6.31 8.80 12.39
C ILE A 103 -6.12 8.96 13.90
N GLY A 104 -4.95 9.43 14.35
CA GLY A 104 -4.66 9.63 15.76
C GLY A 104 -5.63 10.58 16.45
N ILE A 105 -5.94 11.73 15.82
CA ILE A 105 -6.88 12.72 16.35
C ILE A 105 -8.30 12.19 16.36
N PHE A 106 -8.73 11.51 15.29
CA PHE A 106 -10.11 11.05 15.13
C PHE A 106 -10.51 10.03 16.21
N PHE A 107 -9.63 9.07 16.50
CA PHE A 107 -9.87 8.02 17.49
C PHE A 107 -9.29 8.34 18.88
N GLY A 108 -8.64 9.49 19.06
CA GLY A 108 -8.07 9.91 20.35
C GLY A 108 -6.85 9.07 20.76
N LEU A 109 -6.11 8.51 19.81
CA LEU A 109 -4.93 7.69 20.09
C LEU A 109 -3.81 8.54 20.70
N LYS A 110 -3.28 8.12 21.84
CA LYS A 110 -2.23 8.84 22.57
C LYS A 110 -0.85 8.20 22.48
N GLY A 111 -0.75 7.06 21.81
CA GLY A 111 0.53 6.42 21.50
C GLY A 111 1.30 7.17 20.42
N ARG A 112 2.40 6.58 19.97
CA ARG A 112 3.26 7.21 18.95
C ARG A 112 2.55 7.31 17.59
N ILE A 113 2.84 8.38 16.86
CA ILE A 113 2.42 8.57 15.47
C ILE A 113 3.67 8.47 14.59
N ILE A 114 3.66 7.55 13.64
CA ILE A 114 4.75 7.31 12.70
C ILE A 114 4.20 7.52 11.28
N PRO A 115 4.30 8.73 10.73
CA PRO A 115 3.96 8.95 9.33
C PRO A 115 5.06 8.38 8.44
N THR A 116 4.67 7.59 7.43
CA THR A 116 5.58 7.06 6.42
C THR A 116 5.30 7.71 5.07
N SER A 117 6.36 8.15 4.39
CA SER A 117 6.27 8.73 3.05
C SER A 117 7.51 8.32 2.26
N SER A 118 7.40 7.18 1.59
CA SER A 118 8.46 6.53 0.82
C SER A 118 7.92 6.01 -0.51
N ALA A 119 7.15 6.85 -1.19
CA ALA A 119 6.48 6.54 -2.44
C ALA A 119 5.63 5.25 -2.29
N CYS A 120 5.74 4.31 -3.24
CA CYS A 120 4.93 3.09 -3.28
C CYS A 120 5.12 2.16 -2.07
N SER A 121 6.20 2.30 -1.31
CA SER A 121 6.47 1.48 -0.12
C SER A 121 5.92 2.10 1.19
N SER A 122 5.23 3.24 1.14
CA SER A 122 4.76 3.95 2.34
C SER A 122 3.88 3.07 3.23
N GLY A 123 2.90 2.36 2.67
CA GLY A 123 2.02 1.47 3.41
C GLY A 123 2.74 0.26 4.00
N SER A 124 3.64 -0.36 3.24
CA SER A 124 4.48 -1.46 3.73
C SER A 124 5.38 -1.03 4.88
N GLN A 125 5.98 0.17 4.79
CA GLN A 125 6.77 0.74 5.89
C GLN A 125 5.91 1.06 7.11
N GLY A 126 4.68 1.53 6.93
CA GLY A 126 3.72 1.70 8.02
C GLY A 126 3.50 0.40 8.79
N ILE A 127 3.23 -0.69 8.06
CA ILE A 127 3.07 -2.03 8.65
C ILE A 127 4.38 -2.49 9.34
N GLY A 128 5.53 -2.33 8.66
CA GLY A 128 6.82 -2.76 9.17
C GLY A 128 7.24 -2.04 10.44
N TYR A 129 7.12 -0.71 10.50
CA TYR A 129 7.47 0.06 11.70
C TYR A 129 6.50 -0.17 12.86
N ALA A 130 5.22 -0.45 12.56
CA ALA A 130 4.28 -0.89 13.59
C ALA A 130 4.68 -2.26 14.17
N TYR A 131 5.03 -3.22 13.30
CA TYR A 131 5.55 -4.52 13.71
C TYR A 131 6.78 -4.38 14.61
N GLU A 132 7.78 -3.60 14.21
CA GLU A 132 8.98 -3.36 15.02
C GLU A 132 8.64 -2.71 16.35
N ALA A 133 7.76 -1.70 16.38
CA ALA A 133 7.37 -1.03 17.60
C ALA A 133 6.70 -1.99 18.60
N ILE A 134 5.85 -2.91 18.12
CA ILE A 134 5.21 -3.92 18.95
C ILE A 134 6.21 -4.99 19.38
N LYS A 135 6.98 -5.53 18.43
CA LYS A 135 7.97 -6.59 18.70
C LYS A 135 9.00 -6.19 19.76
N TYR A 136 9.40 -4.92 19.78
CA TYR A 136 10.34 -4.41 20.77
C TYR A 136 9.67 -3.83 22.02
N GLY A 137 8.37 -4.04 22.22
CA GLY A 137 7.63 -3.66 23.44
C GLY A 137 7.44 -2.15 23.61
N LEU A 138 7.61 -1.36 22.56
CA LEU A 138 7.43 0.09 22.60
C LEU A 138 5.95 0.49 22.68
N THR A 139 5.06 -0.37 22.20
CA THR A 139 3.62 -0.23 22.21
C THR A 139 2.96 -1.61 22.16
N ASP A 140 1.69 -1.72 22.54
CA ASP A 140 0.96 -2.99 22.51
C ASP A 140 0.12 -3.16 21.24
N MET A 141 -0.38 -2.03 20.70
CA MET A 141 -1.23 -2.02 19.52
C MET A 141 -0.86 -0.86 18.59
N MET A 142 -1.06 -1.06 17.29
CA MET A 142 -0.94 0.01 16.30
C MET A 142 -1.94 -0.16 15.17
N LEU A 143 -2.55 0.95 14.74
CA LEU A 143 -3.14 1.04 13.40
C LEU A 143 -2.01 1.19 12.39
N ALA A 144 -1.96 0.30 11.41
CA ALA A 144 -0.84 0.21 10.48
C ALA A 144 -1.29 0.06 9.03
N GLY A 145 -0.68 0.81 8.13
CA GLY A 145 -0.99 0.70 6.71
C GLY A 145 -0.69 1.96 5.91
N GLY A 146 -1.55 2.27 4.95
CA GLY A 146 -1.40 3.43 4.08
C GLY A 146 -2.62 3.72 3.23
N GLY A 147 -2.64 4.90 2.65
CA GLY A 147 -3.67 5.34 1.73
C GLY A 147 -3.13 6.30 0.69
N GLU A 148 -3.84 6.39 -0.42
CA GLU A 148 -3.56 7.36 -1.47
C GLU A 148 -4.86 7.80 -2.12
N GLU A 149 -4.96 9.08 -2.50
CA GLU A 149 -6.04 9.59 -3.34
C GLU A 149 -5.63 9.56 -4.81
N PHE A 150 -6.60 9.49 -5.71
CA PHE A 150 -6.34 9.63 -7.14
C PHE A 150 -6.47 11.10 -7.57
N PHE A 151 -5.46 11.56 -8.30
CA PHE A 151 -5.52 12.86 -8.96
C PHE A 151 -4.77 12.84 -10.29
N PRO A 152 -5.23 13.57 -11.34
CA PRO A 152 -4.59 13.54 -12.67
C PRO A 152 -3.12 13.93 -12.70
N SER A 153 -2.64 14.74 -11.73
CA SER A 153 -1.22 15.10 -11.65
C SER A 153 -0.31 13.91 -11.37
N GLU A 154 -0.81 12.88 -10.66
CA GLU A 154 -0.06 11.65 -10.41
C GLU A 154 0.11 10.85 -11.70
N VAL A 155 -0.93 10.76 -12.52
CA VAL A 155 -0.85 10.15 -13.86
C VAL A 155 0.18 10.90 -14.70
N TYR A 156 0.16 12.25 -14.66
CA TYR A 156 1.08 13.08 -15.42
C TYR A 156 2.56 12.85 -15.04
N VAL A 157 2.85 12.64 -13.75
CA VAL A 157 4.21 12.33 -13.30
C VAL A 157 4.72 11.06 -13.97
N PHE A 158 3.94 9.98 -13.94
CA PHE A 158 4.35 8.71 -14.54
C PHE A 158 4.29 8.71 -16.07
N ASP A 159 3.38 9.46 -16.68
CA ASP A 159 3.36 9.68 -18.14
C ASP A 159 4.64 10.41 -18.61
N SER A 160 5.10 11.42 -17.86
CA SER A 160 6.33 12.14 -18.16
C SER A 160 7.60 11.29 -18.00
N LEU A 161 7.53 10.24 -17.19
CA LEU A 161 8.59 9.24 -17.00
C LEU A 161 8.46 8.05 -17.97
N TYR A 162 7.48 8.06 -18.90
CA TYR A 162 7.16 6.95 -19.80
C TYR A 162 6.87 5.64 -19.05
N ALA A 163 6.30 5.75 -17.84
CA ALA A 163 6.00 4.62 -16.97
C ALA A 163 4.49 4.36 -16.80
N ALA A 164 3.62 5.27 -17.27
CA ALA A 164 2.18 5.06 -17.29
C ALA A 164 1.72 4.36 -18.58
N SER A 165 0.75 3.45 -18.45
CA SER A 165 0.16 2.79 -19.61
C SER A 165 -0.60 3.78 -20.50
N ARG A 166 -0.42 3.65 -21.81
CA ARG A 166 -1.09 4.44 -22.84
C ARG A 166 -2.14 3.66 -23.60
N ARG A 167 -2.59 2.52 -23.09
CA ARG A 167 -3.66 1.69 -23.68
C ARG A 167 -5.05 2.29 -23.46
N ASN A 168 -5.22 3.57 -23.75
CA ASN A 168 -6.45 4.30 -23.50
C ASN A 168 -7.69 3.69 -24.17
N GLY A 169 -7.50 2.95 -25.28
CA GLY A 169 -8.58 2.28 -26.01
C GLY A 169 -8.93 0.87 -25.50
N GLU A 170 -8.14 0.32 -24.58
CA GLU A 170 -8.30 -1.03 -24.03
C GLU A 170 -8.01 -1.03 -22.52
N PRO A 171 -8.72 -0.19 -21.72
CA PRO A 171 -8.42 0.00 -20.31
C PRO A 171 -8.52 -1.30 -19.48
N GLU A 172 -9.36 -2.23 -19.90
CA GLU A 172 -9.54 -3.54 -19.27
C GLU A 172 -8.34 -4.48 -19.46
N LYS A 173 -7.40 -4.14 -20.37
CA LYS A 173 -6.22 -4.96 -20.65
C LYS A 173 -4.93 -4.38 -20.07
N THR A 174 -5.02 -3.46 -19.13
CA THR A 174 -3.85 -2.83 -18.49
C THR A 174 -4.16 -2.46 -17.03
N PRO A 175 -3.16 -2.46 -16.12
CA PRO A 175 -1.79 -2.90 -16.33
C PRO A 175 -1.68 -4.42 -16.52
N ARG A 176 -0.60 -4.86 -17.17
CA ARG A 176 -0.32 -6.28 -17.43
C ARG A 176 1.10 -6.65 -16.96
N PRO A 177 1.34 -6.72 -15.66
CA PRO A 177 2.68 -6.99 -15.14
C PRO A 177 3.26 -8.29 -15.69
N TYR A 178 4.56 -8.27 -16.00
CA TYR A 178 5.38 -9.38 -16.54
C TYR A 178 5.03 -9.83 -17.96
N ASP A 179 3.97 -9.30 -18.57
CA ASP A 179 3.63 -9.60 -19.97
C ASP A 179 4.65 -8.99 -20.94
N ALA A 180 4.93 -9.69 -22.06
CA ALA A 180 5.81 -9.20 -23.11
C ALA A 180 5.34 -7.84 -23.70
N ASN A 181 4.04 -7.60 -23.71
CA ASN A 181 3.42 -6.39 -24.24
C ASN A 181 3.04 -5.37 -23.16
N ARG A 182 3.60 -5.46 -21.93
CA ARG A 182 3.36 -4.47 -20.89
C ARG A 182 3.89 -3.10 -21.31
N ASP A 183 3.16 -2.07 -20.96
CA ASP A 183 3.48 -0.70 -21.39
C ASP A 183 3.43 0.33 -20.25
N GLY A 184 3.30 -0.13 -19.01
CA GLY A 184 3.32 0.75 -17.87
C GLY A 184 2.22 0.46 -16.84
N LEU A 185 2.18 1.29 -15.81
CA LEU A 185 1.23 1.21 -14.70
C LEU A 185 -0.05 2.02 -15.00
N VAL A 186 -1.11 1.74 -14.25
CA VAL A 186 -2.32 2.57 -14.16
C VAL A 186 -2.44 3.00 -12.70
N ILE A 187 -2.57 4.30 -12.44
CA ILE A 187 -2.73 4.84 -11.09
C ILE A 187 -4.09 4.45 -10.53
N GLY A 188 -4.10 3.93 -9.31
CA GLY A 188 -5.29 3.60 -8.53
C GLY A 188 -5.42 4.46 -7.27
N GLU A 189 -6.50 4.26 -6.54
CA GLU A 189 -6.84 4.93 -5.30
C GLU A 189 -7.25 3.90 -4.25
N GLY A 190 -7.00 4.19 -2.97
CA GLY A 190 -7.46 3.33 -1.88
C GLY A 190 -6.78 3.56 -0.56
N ALA A 191 -7.17 2.76 0.44
CA ALA A 191 -6.50 2.64 1.71
C ALA A 191 -6.61 1.21 2.25
N GLY A 192 -5.55 0.77 2.94
CA GLY A 192 -5.55 -0.47 3.73
C GLY A 192 -5.01 -0.16 5.12
N ILE A 193 -5.78 -0.50 6.16
CA ILE A 193 -5.37 -0.30 7.55
C ILE A 193 -5.65 -1.59 8.34
N PHE A 194 -4.68 -1.97 9.16
CA PHE A 194 -4.74 -3.12 10.05
C PHE A 194 -4.65 -2.69 11.51
N VAL A 195 -5.26 -3.42 12.40
CA VAL A 195 -4.90 -3.45 13.80
C VAL A 195 -3.80 -4.50 13.97
N LEU A 196 -2.58 -4.05 14.22
CA LEU A 196 -1.50 -4.92 14.69
C LEU A 196 -1.47 -4.89 16.21
N GLU A 197 -1.32 -6.06 16.82
CA GLU A 197 -1.40 -6.22 18.27
C GLU A 197 -0.40 -7.27 18.75
N GLU A 198 0.18 -7.07 19.93
CA GLU A 198 1.04 -8.04 20.57
C GLU A 198 0.25 -9.32 20.87
N LEU A 199 0.82 -10.49 20.53
CA LEU A 199 0.11 -11.76 20.51
C LEU A 199 -0.53 -12.12 21.85
N GLU A 200 0.20 -11.99 22.96
CA GLU A 200 -0.34 -12.33 24.27
C GLU A 200 -1.35 -11.27 24.77
N HIS A 201 -1.22 -10.02 24.34
CA HIS A 201 -2.23 -8.98 24.58
C HIS A 201 -3.54 -9.34 23.86
N ALA A 202 -3.47 -9.70 22.57
CA ALA A 202 -4.63 -10.13 21.77
C ALA A 202 -5.34 -11.35 22.40
N LYS A 203 -4.56 -12.36 22.82
CA LYS A 203 -5.08 -13.55 23.50
C LYS A 203 -5.78 -13.22 24.84
N ARG A 204 -5.18 -12.34 25.65
CA ARG A 204 -5.76 -11.94 26.95
C ARG A 204 -7.12 -11.27 26.83
N ARG A 205 -7.34 -10.47 25.78
CA ARG A 205 -8.65 -9.84 25.53
C ARG A 205 -9.61 -10.71 24.70
N GLY A 206 -9.19 -11.91 24.28
CA GLY A 206 -10.01 -12.82 23.47
C GLY A 206 -10.23 -12.34 22.03
N ALA A 207 -9.27 -11.63 21.46
CA ALA A 207 -9.32 -11.15 20.09
C ALA A 207 -9.39 -12.32 19.09
N ILE A 208 -10.07 -12.11 17.96
CA ILE A 208 -9.96 -12.98 16.80
C ILE A 208 -8.61 -12.66 16.13
N ILE A 209 -7.73 -13.64 16.06
CA ILE A 209 -6.42 -13.52 15.44
C ILE A 209 -6.50 -14.10 14.04
N TYR A 210 -6.37 -13.26 13.02
CA TYR A 210 -6.48 -13.67 11.63
C TYR A 210 -5.17 -14.22 11.07
N ALA A 211 -4.05 -13.60 11.43
CA ALA A 211 -2.71 -13.97 10.96
C ALA A 211 -1.65 -13.46 11.93
N GLU A 212 -0.43 -13.95 11.77
CA GLU A 212 0.75 -13.47 12.46
C GLU A 212 1.71 -12.82 11.47
N LEU A 213 2.15 -11.58 11.73
CA LEU A 213 3.19 -10.91 10.99
C LEU A 213 4.55 -11.31 11.61
N VAL A 214 5.27 -12.18 10.92
CA VAL A 214 6.47 -12.83 11.47
C VAL A 214 7.78 -12.20 11.03
N GLY A 215 7.80 -11.42 9.94
CA GLY A 215 9.03 -10.83 9.43
C GLY A 215 8.81 -9.55 8.63
N TYR A 216 9.81 -8.70 8.62
CA TYR A 216 9.85 -7.47 7.84
C TYR A 216 11.28 -7.19 7.39
N GLY A 217 11.47 -6.77 6.14
CA GLY A 217 12.75 -6.37 5.59
C GLY A 217 12.64 -5.04 4.83
N ALA A 218 13.50 -4.09 5.16
CA ALA A 218 13.61 -2.81 4.48
C ALA A 218 15.06 -2.37 4.39
N ASN A 219 15.40 -1.77 3.26
CA ASN A 219 16.72 -1.19 3.01
C ASN A 219 16.61 -0.12 1.91
N SER A 220 17.72 0.50 1.59
CA SER A 220 17.85 1.45 0.49
C SER A 220 18.70 0.85 -0.63
N ASP A 221 18.25 1.02 -1.88
CA ASP A 221 19.05 0.68 -3.06
C ASP A 221 20.33 1.53 -3.17
N ALA A 222 20.32 2.76 -2.63
CA ALA A 222 21.39 3.75 -2.74
C ALA A 222 21.94 3.90 -4.17
N TYR A 223 21.03 3.85 -5.15
CA TYR A 223 21.37 3.81 -6.58
C TYR A 223 20.86 5.04 -7.35
N HIS A 224 19.54 5.23 -7.38
CA HIS A 224 18.90 6.33 -8.12
C HIS A 224 17.61 6.77 -7.41
N ILE A 225 17.20 8.04 -7.65
CA ILE A 225 16.04 8.60 -6.95
C ILE A 225 14.69 7.94 -7.35
N SER A 226 14.56 7.45 -8.58
CA SER A 226 13.29 6.94 -9.12
C SER A 226 13.40 5.62 -9.87
N THR A 227 14.63 5.12 -10.14
CA THR A 227 14.84 3.88 -10.88
C THR A 227 15.39 2.80 -9.96
N PRO A 228 14.78 1.59 -9.94
CA PRO A 228 15.29 0.50 -9.12
C PRO A 228 16.67 0.05 -9.63
N ARG A 229 17.46 -0.51 -8.73
CA ARG A 229 18.78 -1.05 -9.04
C ARG A 229 18.65 -2.27 -9.97
N PRO A 230 19.25 -2.26 -11.18
CA PRO A 230 18.99 -3.31 -12.18
C PRO A 230 19.46 -4.71 -11.78
N ASP A 231 20.45 -4.81 -10.86
CA ASP A 231 20.95 -6.08 -10.33
C ASP A 231 20.09 -6.65 -9.19
N ALA A 232 19.01 -5.97 -8.82
CA ALA A 232 18.03 -6.35 -7.80
C ALA A 232 18.58 -6.55 -6.37
N GLN A 233 19.83 -6.10 -6.07
CA GLN A 233 20.47 -6.37 -4.78
C GLN A 233 19.67 -5.84 -3.60
N GLY A 234 19.03 -4.67 -3.72
CA GLY A 234 18.19 -4.13 -2.65
C GLY A 234 16.96 -5.00 -2.37
N ALA A 235 16.24 -5.42 -3.42
CA ALA A 235 15.08 -6.31 -3.25
C ALA A 235 15.48 -7.69 -2.70
N ILE A 236 16.59 -8.26 -3.18
CA ILE A 236 17.16 -9.52 -2.65
C ILE A 236 17.43 -9.38 -1.15
N LEU A 237 18.10 -8.29 -0.73
CA LEU A 237 18.41 -8.06 0.68
C LEU A 237 17.14 -7.90 1.51
N ALA A 238 16.11 -7.21 1.01
CA ALA A 238 14.83 -7.06 1.71
C ALA A 238 14.15 -8.42 1.92
N PHE A 239 14.08 -9.28 0.90
CA PHE A 239 13.56 -10.64 1.04
C PHE A 239 14.34 -11.47 2.05
N GLN A 240 15.67 -11.49 1.95
CA GLN A 240 16.54 -12.24 2.86
C GLN A 240 16.38 -11.76 4.31
N THR A 241 16.28 -10.44 4.53
CA THR A 241 16.06 -9.87 5.87
C THR A 241 14.71 -10.28 6.43
N ALA A 242 13.64 -10.23 5.62
CA ALA A 242 12.31 -10.65 6.05
C ALA A 242 12.26 -12.13 6.41
N LEU A 243 12.85 -13.00 5.59
CA LEU A 243 12.98 -14.44 5.86
C LEU A 243 13.78 -14.70 7.14
N GLN A 244 14.91 -14.01 7.32
CA GLN A 244 15.73 -14.13 8.53
C GLN A 244 14.95 -13.72 9.78
N HIS A 245 14.20 -12.60 9.72
CA HIS A 245 13.38 -12.14 10.86
C HIS A 245 12.24 -13.10 11.19
N ALA A 246 11.71 -13.78 10.17
CA ALA A 246 10.67 -14.79 10.32
C ALA A 246 11.21 -16.16 10.77
N GLY A 247 12.50 -16.42 10.61
CA GLY A 247 13.08 -17.74 10.82
C GLY A 247 12.63 -18.78 9.81
N LEU A 248 12.31 -18.33 8.58
CA LEU A 248 11.79 -19.16 7.47
C LEU A 248 12.83 -19.32 6.37
N ALA A 249 12.76 -20.44 5.67
CA ALA A 249 13.47 -20.66 4.42
C ALA A 249 12.61 -20.22 3.22
N PRO A 250 13.22 -19.94 2.05
CA PRO A 250 12.46 -19.58 0.83
C PRO A 250 11.39 -20.62 0.46
N GLU A 251 11.65 -21.90 0.71
CA GLU A 251 10.75 -23.02 0.43
C GLU A 251 9.51 -23.05 1.31
N ASP A 252 9.52 -22.36 2.44
CA ASP A 252 8.39 -22.25 3.35
C ASP A 252 7.34 -21.23 2.86
N ILE A 253 7.68 -20.42 1.83
CA ILE A 253 6.80 -19.39 1.29
C ILE A 253 5.84 -20.01 0.29
N GLY A 254 4.54 -20.00 0.63
CA GLY A 254 3.48 -20.57 -0.19
C GLY A 254 3.04 -19.69 -1.36
N TRP A 255 3.21 -18.36 -1.25
CA TRP A 255 2.83 -17.41 -2.29
C TRP A 255 3.49 -16.05 -2.07
N ILE A 256 3.80 -15.36 -3.17
CA ILE A 256 4.35 -14.01 -3.18
C ILE A 256 3.38 -13.07 -3.89
N ASN A 257 2.89 -12.04 -3.20
CA ASN A 257 2.25 -10.91 -3.87
C ASN A 257 3.33 -9.96 -4.37
N LEU A 258 3.47 -9.90 -5.69
CA LEU A 258 4.50 -9.12 -6.37
C LEU A 258 4.11 -7.63 -6.40
N HIS A 259 5.10 -6.76 -6.36
CA HIS A 259 4.86 -5.35 -6.65
C HIS A 259 4.33 -5.15 -8.07
N GLY A 260 4.93 -5.79 -9.06
CA GLY A 260 4.40 -5.99 -10.41
C GLY A 260 3.62 -4.80 -10.97
N THR A 261 4.33 -3.73 -11.35
CA THR A 261 3.70 -2.49 -11.81
C THR A 261 3.32 -2.49 -13.29
N GLY A 262 3.81 -3.45 -14.06
CA GLY A 262 3.70 -3.45 -15.52
C GLY A 262 4.71 -2.54 -16.21
N THR A 263 5.68 -1.99 -15.47
CA THR A 263 6.79 -1.22 -16.05
C THR A 263 7.98 -2.12 -16.35
N HIS A 264 8.72 -1.81 -17.41
CA HIS A 264 9.89 -2.62 -17.82
C HIS A 264 10.94 -2.72 -16.71
N HIS A 265 11.25 -1.60 -16.05
CA HIS A 265 12.32 -1.57 -15.05
C HIS A 265 11.95 -2.33 -13.78
N ASN A 266 10.73 -2.12 -13.24
CA ASN A 266 10.30 -2.82 -12.03
C ASN A 266 10.21 -4.32 -12.27
N ASP A 267 9.48 -4.74 -13.30
CA ASP A 267 9.18 -6.14 -13.51
C ASP A 267 10.46 -6.95 -13.82
N SER A 268 11.43 -6.31 -14.51
CA SER A 268 12.76 -6.93 -14.73
C SER A 268 13.57 -7.06 -13.45
N MET A 269 13.61 -6.02 -12.62
CA MET A 269 14.31 -6.04 -11.33
C MET A 269 13.68 -7.05 -10.39
N GLU A 270 12.37 -7.04 -10.26
CA GLU A 270 11.63 -7.89 -9.31
C GLU A 270 11.70 -9.37 -9.72
N SER A 271 11.56 -9.69 -11.02
CA SER A 271 11.76 -11.06 -11.52
C SER A 271 13.15 -11.61 -11.17
N ARG A 272 14.20 -10.77 -11.25
CA ARG A 272 15.55 -11.17 -10.85
C ARG A 272 15.66 -11.43 -9.36
N ALA A 273 15.03 -10.57 -8.53
CA ALA A 273 15.03 -10.73 -7.08
C ALA A 273 14.31 -12.02 -6.67
N VAL A 274 13.12 -12.27 -7.22
CA VAL A 274 12.33 -13.48 -6.95
C VAL A 274 13.09 -14.73 -7.38
N ALA A 275 13.60 -14.75 -8.62
CA ALA A 275 14.36 -15.89 -9.14
C ALA A 275 15.62 -16.18 -8.32
N ALA A 276 16.31 -15.15 -7.84
CA ALA A 276 17.52 -15.29 -7.02
C ALA A 276 17.26 -15.85 -5.62
N VAL A 277 16.13 -15.52 -5.00
CA VAL A 277 15.83 -15.91 -3.61
C VAL A 277 14.95 -17.15 -3.56
N PHE A 278 13.89 -17.22 -4.39
CA PHE A 278 12.86 -18.25 -4.33
C PHE A 278 12.92 -19.24 -5.52
N GLY A 279 13.78 -18.98 -6.50
CA GLY A 279 13.80 -19.78 -7.74
C GLY A 279 12.54 -19.55 -8.57
N ASN A 280 12.08 -20.64 -9.21
CA ASN A 280 10.90 -20.62 -10.07
C ASN A 280 9.76 -21.55 -9.58
N ASN A 281 9.77 -21.92 -8.29
CA ASN A 281 8.78 -22.83 -7.73
C ASN A 281 7.71 -22.11 -6.93
N THR A 282 8.05 -21.05 -6.19
CA THR A 282 7.09 -20.33 -5.35
C THR A 282 6.07 -19.59 -6.21
N PRO A 283 4.76 -19.87 -6.05
CA PRO A 283 3.71 -19.16 -6.78
C PRO A 283 3.77 -17.67 -6.51
N CYS A 284 3.58 -16.87 -7.54
CA CYS A 284 3.59 -15.41 -7.40
C CYS A 284 2.58 -14.76 -8.36
N THR A 285 2.07 -13.59 -7.96
CA THR A 285 1.04 -12.83 -8.69
C THR A 285 1.16 -11.36 -8.36
N SER A 286 0.93 -10.48 -9.34
CA SER A 286 0.59 -9.08 -9.06
C SER A 286 -0.93 -8.89 -9.08
N THR A 287 -1.46 -8.22 -8.06
CA THR A 287 -2.88 -7.87 -7.97
C THR A 287 -3.21 -6.49 -8.57
N LYS A 288 -2.22 -5.81 -9.12
CA LYS A 288 -2.42 -4.47 -9.73
C LYS A 288 -3.30 -4.44 -10.98
N PRO A 289 -3.48 -5.51 -11.76
CA PRO A 289 -4.52 -5.53 -12.79
C PRO A 289 -5.94 -5.29 -12.26
N GLN A 290 -6.22 -5.62 -11.00
CA GLN A 290 -7.52 -5.44 -10.35
C GLN A 290 -7.69 -4.09 -9.67
N THR A 291 -6.61 -3.50 -9.15
CA THR A 291 -6.66 -2.31 -8.29
C THR A 291 -6.08 -1.05 -8.94
N GLY A 292 -5.30 -1.20 -10.01
CA GLY A 292 -4.32 -0.21 -10.38
C GLY A 292 -3.17 -0.15 -9.36
N HIS A 293 -2.23 0.74 -9.59
CA HIS A 293 -1.16 1.03 -8.64
C HIS A 293 -1.59 2.14 -7.67
N THR A 294 -1.95 1.77 -6.47
CA THR A 294 -2.46 2.68 -5.44
C THR A 294 -1.36 3.41 -4.65
N LEU A 295 -0.17 3.54 -5.23
CA LEU A 295 0.98 4.29 -4.70
C LEU A 295 1.25 3.99 -3.21
N GLY A 296 1.10 4.97 -2.32
CA GLY A 296 1.35 4.82 -0.89
C GLY A 296 0.45 3.80 -0.18
N ALA A 297 -0.71 3.48 -0.74
CA ALA A 297 -1.60 2.44 -0.22
C ALA A 297 -1.24 1.03 -0.70
N ALA A 298 -0.43 0.89 -1.77
CA ALA A 298 -0.25 -0.37 -2.50
C ALA A 298 0.10 -1.54 -1.58
N GLY A 299 1.17 -1.43 -0.80
CA GLY A 299 1.61 -2.53 0.05
C GLY A 299 0.64 -2.89 1.17
N ALA A 300 -0.19 -1.94 1.64
CA ALA A 300 -1.21 -2.23 2.63
C ALA A 300 -2.42 -2.96 2.01
N ILE A 301 -2.86 -2.57 0.82
CA ILE A 301 -3.92 -3.26 0.08
C ILE A 301 -3.46 -4.68 -0.31
N GLU A 302 -2.22 -4.82 -0.76
CA GLU A 302 -1.61 -6.11 -1.10
C GLU A 302 -1.47 -7.02 0.11
N ALA A 303 -1.16 -6.48 1.29
CA ALA A 303 -1.18 -7.23 2.55
C ALA A 303 -2.60 -7.70 2.92
N ALA A 304 -3.64 -6.90 2.64
CA ALA A 304 -5.03 -7.31 2.85
C ALA A 304 -5.42 -8.47 1.91
N PHE A 305 -4.99 -8.44 0.65
CA PHE A 305 -5.15 -9.59 -0.23
C PHE A 305 -4.41 -10.82 0.29
N ALA A 306 -3.16 -10.66 0.72
CA ALA A 306 -2.39 -11.78 1.26
C ALA A 306 -3.08 -12.42 2.46
N TRP A 307 -3.62 -11.61 3.38
CA TRP A 307 -4.44 -12.10 4.49
C TRP A 307 -5.70 -12.82 3.98
N GLY A 308 -6.49 -12.19 3.10
CA GLY A 308 -7.74 -12.77 2.59
C GLY A 308 -7.53 -14.10 1.85
N PHE A 309 -6.44 -14.25 1.10
CA PHE A 309 -6.11 -15.52 0.44
C PHE A 309 -5.58 -16.59 1.41
N ALA A 310 -4.92 -16.19 2.51
CA ALA A 310 -4.47 -17.12 3.55
C ALA A 310 -5.59 -17.56 4.51
N ASP A 311 -6.66 -16.77 4.64
CA ASP A 311 -7.75 -17.07 5.54
C ASP A 311 -8.59 -18.27 5.06
N ARG A 312 -8.64 -19.33 5.88
CA ARG A 312 -9.38 -20.55 5.57
C ARG A 312 -10.90 -20.41 5.64
N GLN A 313 -11.43 -19.35 6.24
CA GLN A 313 -12.86 -19.10 6.27
C GLN A 313 -13.35 -18.51 4.95
N SER A 314 -12.63 -17.52 4.43
CA SER A 314 -12.96 -16.88 3.16
C SER A 314 -12.41 -17.63 1.94
N ASN A 315 -11.33 -18.38 2.12
CA ASN A 315 -10.67 -19.18 1.07
C ASN A 315 -10.43 -20.64 1.51
N PRO A 316 -11.49 -21.43 1.72
CA PRO A 316 -11.37 -22.79 2.24
C PRO A 316 -10.60 -23.74 1.32
N GLU A 317 -10.59 -23.47 0.02
CA GLU A 317 -9.88 -24.27 -0.98
C GLU A 317 -8.41 -23.87 -1.13
N GLY A 318 -7.97 -22.76 -0.50
CA GLY A 318 -6.62 -22.24 -0.61
C GLY A 318 -6.24 -21.79 -2.02
N LYS A 319 -7.21 -21.28 -2.79
CA LYS A 319 -6.98 -20.77 -4.13
C LYS A 319 -6.09 -19.53 -4.09
N LEU A 320 -5.16 -19.44 -5.02
CA LEU A 320 -4.35 -18.24 -5.23
C LEU A 320 -4.98 -17.35 -6.30
N PRO A 321 -4.78 -16.02 -6.21
CA PRO A 321 -5.28 -15.12 -7.26
C PRO A 321 -4.60 -15.44 -8.58
N PRO A 322 -5.34 -15.45 -9.70
CA PRO A 322 -4.74 -15.61 -11.00
C PRO A 322 -3.96 -14.37 -11.41
N GLN A 323 -2.83 -14.56 -12.08
CA GLN A 323 -2.17 -13.48 -12.81
C GLN A 323 -3.03 -13.08 -14.01
N LEU A 324 -3.47 -11.82 -14.07
CA LEU A 324 -4.20 -11.29 -15.21
C LEU A 324 -3.22 -10.73 -16.25
N TRP A 325 -3.17 -11.37 -17.43
CA TRP A 325 -2.30 -11.03 -18.54
C TRP A 325 -2.68 -11.82 -19.81
N ASP A 326 -2.05 -11.56 -20.96
CA ASP A 326 -2.30 -12.31 -22.18
C ASP A 326 -1.58 -13.67 -22.23
N GLY A 327 -0.80 -14.00 -21.19
CA GLY A 327 -0.02 -15.24 -21.12
C GLY A 327 1.23 -15.25 -21.99
N GLN A 328 1.67 -14.07 -22.45
CA GLN A 328 2.87 -13.93 -23.26
C GLN A 328 4.06 -13.56 -22.38
N ASN A 329 4.87 -14.56 -22.06
CA ASN A 329 6.10 -14.34 -21.30
C ASN A 329 7.04 -13.40 -22.05
N ASP A 330 7.60 -12.44 -21.32
CA ASP A 330 8.73 -11.65 -21.82
C ASP A 330 10.01 -12.49 -21.73
N PRO A 331 10.65 -12.82 -22.87
CA PRO A 331 11.84 -13.68 -22.89
C PRO A 331 13.06 -13.05 -22.20
N ASP A 332 13.05 -11.74 -21.98
CA ASP A 332 14.13 -11.01 -21.31
C ASP A 332 14.03 -11.07 -19.78
N LEU A 333 12.92 -11.59 -19.24
CA LEU A 333 12.73 -11.76 -17.80
C LEU A 333 13.17 -13.14 -17.34
N PRO A 334 13.84 -13.26 -16.17
CA PRO A 334 14.01 -14.55 -15.52
C PRO A 334 12.67 -15.25 -15.30
N ALA A 335 12.64 -16.57 -15.49
CA ALA A 335 11.43 -17.33 -15.24
C ALA A 335 11.07 -17.32 -13.76
N ILE A 336 9.83 -16.93 -13.45
CA ILE A 336 9.19 -17.00 -12.14
C ILE A 336 7.85 -17.73 -12.28
N ASN A 337 7.33 -18.30 -11.19
CA ASN A 337 6.10 -19.07 -11.21
C ASN A 337 4.86 -18.16 -11.09
N LEU A 338 4.49 -17.46 -12.16
CA LEU A 338 3.24 -16.70 -12.19
C LEU A 338 2.06 -17.66 -12.09
N THR A 339 1.14 -17.40 -11.15
CA THR A 339 -0.06 -18.22 -10.95
C THR A 339 -0.92 -18.28 -12.21
N GLY A 340 -1.63 -19.41 -12.39
CA GLY A 340 -2.34 -19.72 -13.63
C GLY A 340 -3.14 -18.56 -14.20
N SER A 341 -3.04 -18.38 -15.51
CA SER A 341 -3.58 -17.26 -16.26
C SER A 341 -5.08 -17.09 -16.07
N GLY A 342 -5.50 -16.00 -15.46
CA GLY A 342 -6.77 -15.40 -15.77
C GLY A 342 -6.63 -14.67 -17.10
N SER A 343 -7.57 -14.81 -18.02
CA SER A 343 -7.68 -13.92 -19.18
C SER A 343 -8.31 -12.60 -18.75
N PHE A 344 -7.88 -11.51 -19.39
CA PHE A 344 -8.63 -10.25 -19.31
C PHE A 344 -10.05 -10.43 -19.87
#